data_30866ad24daea0e2803e4336f7138d1b
#
_entry.id   30866ad24daea0e2803e4336f7138d1b
#
_cell.length_a   1.000
_cell.length_b   1.000
_cell.length_c   1.000
_cell.angle_alpha   90.00
_cell.angle_beta   90.00
_cell.angle_gamma   90.00
#
_symmetry.space_group_name_H-M   'P 1'
#
loop_
_entity.id
_entity.type
_entity.pdbx_description
1 polymer ?
#
loop_
_entity_poly.entity_id
_entity_poly.type
_entity_poly.pdbx_seq_one_letter_code
_entity_poly.pdbx_strand_id
1 'polypeptide(L)'
;MIDQAIYNTHSSVVSIIESTDAYDEQGDSVVLDMALVNAEVTRLQAAYDAQAYQRTRSLEYPSIQDQLDMQYWDSVNGTTTWATAIAKVKTDNPKP
;
A
#
# COMPACT_ATOMS: atom_id res chain seq x y z
N MET A 1 2.42 -3.12 -11.29
CA MET A 1 0.97 -3.39 -11.21
C MET A 1 0.42 -4.12 -12.43
N ILE A 2 0.93 -3.86 -13.63
CA ILE A 2 0.41 -4.53 -14.84
C ILE A 2 0.63 -6.04 -14.81
N ASP A 3 1.78 -6.50 -14.36
CA ASP A 3 2.06 -7.95 -14.26
C ASP A 3 1.09 -8.65 -13.31
N GLN A 4 0.85 -8.06 -12.14
CA GLN A 4 -0.13 -8.60 -11.19
C GLN A 4 -1.54 -8.56 -11.76
N ALA A 5 -1.91 -7.50 -12.49
CA ALA A 5 -3.21 -7.41 -13.15
C ALA A 5 -3.40 -8.50 -14.20
N ILE A 6 -2.35 -8.81 -14.97
CA ILE A 6 -2.38 -9.91 -15.95
C ILE A 6 -2.58 -11.25 -15.24
N TYR A 7 -1.82 -11.54 -14.20
CA TYR A 7 -2.00 -12.78 -13.43
C TYR A 7 -3.38 -12.87 -12.80
N ASN A 8 -3.93 -11.77 -12.32
CA ASN A 8 -5.25 -11.74 -11.68
C ASN A 8 -6.41 -11.97 -12.66
N THR A 9 -6.25 -11.55 -13.92
CA THR A 9 -7.32 -11.60 -14.94
C THR A 9 -7.18 -12.77 -15.92
N HIS A 10 -6.00 -13.34 -16.05
CA HIS A 10 -5.70 -14.40 -17.01
C HIS A 10 -5.04 -15.59 -16.29
N SER A 11 -5.87 -16.51 -15.81
CA SER A 11 -5.43 -17.63 -14.96
C SER A 11 -4.47 -18.60 -15.64
N SER A 12 -4.46 -18.66 -16.96
CA SER A 12 -3.56 -19.53 -17.74
C SER A 12 -2.12 -18.98 -17.85
N VAL A 13 -1.92 -17.70 -17.56
CA VAL A 13 -0.59 -17.07 -17.65
C VAL A 13 0.28 -17.51 -16.49
N VAL A 14 1.45 -18.04 -16.77
CA VAL A 14 2.45 -18.46 -15.77
C VAL A 14 3.74 -17.66 -15.86
N SER A 15 3.99 -16.97 -16.99
CA SER A 15 5.15 -16.09 -17.14
C SER A 15 4.83 -14.89 -18.01
N ILE A 16 5.53 -13.79 -17.74
CA ILE A 16 5.38 -12.53 -18.48
C ILE A 16 6.79 -12.04 -18.81
N ILE A 17 6.99 -11.69 -20.09
CA ILE A 17 8.23 -11.09 -20.59
C ILE A 17 7.85 -9.74 -21.17
N GLU A 18 8.58 -8.68 -20.79
CA GLU A 18 8.38 -7.32 -21.30
C GLU A 18 6.92 -6.81 -21.14
N SER A 19 6.36 -6.97 -19.96
CA SER A 19 5.09 -6.39 -19.50
C SER A 19 3.83 -6.91 -20.19
N THR A 20 3.85 -7.25 -21.48
CA THR A 20 2.65 -7.64 -22.23
C THR A 20 2.80 -8.96 -22.99
N ASP A 21 4.00 -9.54 -23.01
CA ASP A 21 4.23 -10.85 -23.63
C ASP A 21 4.01 -11.94 -22.59
N ALA A 22 2.81 -12.52 -22.56
CA ALA A 22 2.39 -13.50 -21.57
C ALA A 22 2.38 -14.90 -22.19
N TYR A 23 2.77 -15.89 -21.38
CA TYR A 23 2.91 -17.28 -21.81
C TYR A 23 2.24 -18.22 -20.80
N ASP A 24 1.69 -19.32 -21.31
CA ASP A 24 1.09 -20.37 -20.51
C ASP A 24 2.12 -21.43 -20.06
N GLU A 25 1.63 -22.48 -19.40
CA GLU A 25 2.43 -23.58 -18.89
C GLU A 25 3.20 -24.34 -20.01
N GLN A 26 2.67 -24.37 -21.21
CA GLN A 26 3.28 -25.00 -22.38
C GLN A 26 4.26 -24.10 -23.11
N GLY A 27 4.44 -22.87 -22.66
CA GLY A 27 5.28 -21.86 -23.30
C GLY A 27 4.60 -21.18 -24.51
N ASP A 28 3.30 -21.37 -24.68
CA ASP A 28 2.53 -20.73 -25.75
C ASP A 28 2.10 -19.32 -25.35
N SER A 29 2.07 -18.42 -26.33
CA SER A 29 1.63 -17.05 -26.14
C SER A 29 0.15 -16.99 -25.76
N VAL A 30 -0.19 -16.20 -24.75
CA VAL A 30 -1.56 -15.96 -24.31
C VAL A 30 -2.02 -14.59 -24.78
N VAL A 31 -3.15 -14.54 -25.49
CA VAL A 31 -3.77 -13.28 -25.91
C VAL A 31 -4.40 -12.61 -24.68
N LEU A 32 -4.01 -11.35 -24.41
CA LEU A 32 -4.50 -10.59 -23.28
C LEU A 32 -5.74 -9.77 -23.67
N ASP A 33 -6.76 -9.81 -22.82
CA ASP A 33 -7.85 -8.84 -22.87
C ASP A 33 -7.41 -7.58 -22.12
N MET A 34 -6.93 -6.58 -22.84
CA MET A 34 -6.39 -5.36 -22.24
C MET A 34 -7.46 -4.52 -21.53
N ALA A 35 -8.73 -4.66 -21.90
CA ALA A 35 -9.80 -3.99 -21.15
C ALA A 35 -9.90 -4.55 -19.72
N LEU A 36 -9.82 -5.85 -19.54
CA LEU A 36 -9.80 -6.50 -18.23
C LEU A 36 -8.51 -6.16 -17.47
N VAL A 37 -7.37 -6.21 -18.13
CA VAL A 37 -6.07 -5.88 -17.52
C VAL A 37 -6.08 -4.43 -17.01
N ASN A 38 -6.51 -3.49 -17.83
CA ASN A 38 -6.53 -2.07 -17.47
C ASN A 38 -7.52 -1.78 -16.34
N ALA A 39 -8.68 -2.44 -16.31
CA ALA A 39 -9.63 -2.33 -15.20
C ALA A 39 -9.03 -2.85 -13.89
N GLU A 40 -8.29 -3.95 -13.94
CA GLU A 40 -7.61 -4.51 -12.77
C GLU A 40 -6.46 -3.61 -12.30
N VAL A 41 -5.69 -3.02 -13.21
CA VAL A 41 -4.65 -2.03 -12.86
C VAL A 41 -5.27 -0.84 -12.12
N THR A 42 -6.40 -0.33 -12.62
CA THR A 42 -7.12 0.77 -11.97
C THR A 42 -7.56 0.39 -10.55
N ARG A 43 -8.09 -0.83 -10.38
CA ARG A 43 -8.50 -1.35 -9.07
C ARG A 43 -7.30 -1.48 -8.11
N LEU A 44 -6.19 -2.04 -8.58
CA LEU A 44 -4.97 -2.21 -7.78
C LEU A 44 -4.38 -0.85 -7.39
N GLN A 45 -4.36 0.10 -8.32
CA GLN A 45 -3.88 1.46 -8.05
C GLN A 45 -4.74 2.16 -6.99
N ALA A 46 -6.06 2.04 -7.11
CA ALA A 46 -6.98 2.63 -6.14
C ALA A 46 -6.79 2.03 -4.74
N ALA A 47 -6.61 0.71 -4.66
CA ALA A 47 -6.34 0.03 -3.39
C ALA A 47 -5.01 0.47 -2.77
N TYR A 48 -3.97 0.63 -3.59
CA TYR A 48 -2.67 1.13 -3.14
C TYR A 48 -2.78 2.57 -2.64
N ASP A 49 -3.47 3.44 -3.37
CA ASP A 49 -3.67 4.85 -3.02
C ASP A 49 -4.49 5.01 -1.74
N ALA A 50 -5.50 4.14 -1.54
CA ALA A 50 -6.31 4.15 -0.32
C ALA A 50 -5.51 3.85 0.95
N GLN A 51 -4.34 3.21 0.82
CA GLN A 51 -3.43 2.90 1.93
C GLN A 51 -2.26 3.89 2.06
N ALA A 52 -2.20 4.92 1.21
CA ALA A 52 -1.12 5.91 1.23
C ALA A 52 -1.00 6.58 2.60
N TYR A 53 -2.12 6.88 3.25
CA TYR A 53 -2.13 7.49 4.58
C TYR A 53 -1.38 6.65 5.62
N GLN A 54 -1.49 5.32 5.55
CA GLN A 54 -0.80 4.40 6.47
C GLN A 54 0.71 4.47 6.28
N ARG A 55 1.16 4.49 5.02
CA ARG A 55 2.60 4.58 4.70
C ARG A 55 3.18 5.90 5.18
N THR A 56 2.48 7.01 4.94
CA THR A 56 2.93 8.35 5.37
C THR A 56 2.93 8.46 6.89
N ARG A 57 1.88 7.99 7.55
CA ARG A 57 1.82 7.96 9.02
C ARG A 57 2.98 7.18 9.62
N SER A 58 3.30 6.02 9.05
CA SER A 58 4.40 5.17 9.52
C SER A 58 5.74 5.90 9.50
N LEU A 59 5.97 6.75 8.49
CA LEU A 59 7.19 7.57 8.38
C LEU A 59 7.20 8.77 9.33
N GLU A 60 6.04 9.30 9.69
CA GLU A 60 5.92 10.53 10.48
C GLU A 60 5.75 10.28 11.99
N TYR A 61 5.32 9.07 12.40
CA TYR A 61 5.24 8.75 13.82
C TYR A 61 6.62 8.83 14.48
N PRO A 62 6.70 9.35 15.72
CA PRO A 62 7.93 9.22 16.50
C PRO A 62 8.33 7.76 16.66
N SER A 63 9.62 7.50 16.93
CA SER A 63 10.09 6.14 17.21
C SER A 63 9.35 5.55 18.42
N ILE A 64 9.32 4.22 18.52
CA ILE A 64 8.69 3.54 19.68
C ILE A 64 9.33 3.97 20.98
N GLN A 65 10.68 4.12 21.01
CA GLN A 65 11.39 4.60 22.18
C GLN A 65 10.95 6.02 22.57
N ASP A 66 10.85 6.92 21.59
CA ASP A 66 10.40 8.29 21.84
C ASP A 66 8.95 8.32 22.34
N GLN A 67 8.08 7.49 21.78
CA GLN A 67 6.69 7.39 22.22
C GLN A 67 6.59 6.86 23.66
N LEU A 68 7.39 5.88 24.04
CA LEU A 68 7.44 5.37 25.40
C LEU A 68 7.94 6.42 26.37
N ASP A 69 8.97 7.20 25.99
CA ASP A 69 9.44 8.32 26.80
C ASP A 69 8.37 9.40 26.95
N MET A 70 7.65 9.73 25.89
CA MET A 70 6.54 10.68 25.96
C MET A 70 5.46 10.21 26.94
N GLN A 71 5.09 8.93 26.89
CA GLN A 71 4.09 8.35 27.80
C GLN A 71 4.56 8.41 29.25
N TYR A 72 5.84 8.08 29.52
CA TYR A 72 6.42 8.14 30.84
C TYR A 72 6.37 9.57 31.42
N TRP A 73 6.88 10.54 30.66
CA TRP A 73 6.93 11.92 31.11
C TRP A 73 5.54 12.56 31.20
N ASP A 74 4.62 12.18 30.33
CA ASP A 74 3.21 12.62 30.43
C ASP A 74 2.59 12.15 31.76
N SER A 75 2.86 10.92 32.15
CA SER A 75 2.39 10.39 33.43
C SER A 75 3.00 11.12 34.61
N VAL A 76 4.29 11.45 34.57
CA VAL A 76 5.00 12.15 35.65
C VAL A 76 4.54 13.60 35.73
N ASN A 77 4.39 14.30 34.61
CA ASN A 77 4.15 15.73 34.53
C ASN A 77 2.67 16.11 34.36
N GLY A 78 1.78 15.13 34.15
CA GLY A 78 0.36 15.39 33.90
C GLY A 78 0.14 16.07 32.54
N THR A 79 0.95 15.76 31.53
CA THR A 79 0.89 16.34 30.18
C THR A 79 0.31 15.38 29.16
N THR A 80 0.10 15.84 27.91
CA THR A 80 -0.50 15.05 26.81
C THR A 80 0.36 15.10 25.54
N THR A 81 1.67 15.16 25.68
CA THR A 81 2.58 15.34 24.54
C THR A 81 2.49 14.17 23.55
N TRP A 82 2.36 12.93 24.04
CA TRP A 82 2.21 11.74 23.20
C TRP A 82 0.91 11.78 22.39
N ALA A 83 -0.23 11.99 23.05
CA ALA A 83 -1.52 12.07 22.38
C ALA A 83 -1.55 13.18 21.33
N THR A 84 -0.97 14.33 21.63
CA THR A 84 -0.89 15.47 20.71
C THR A 84 -0.04 15.13 19.49
N ALA A 85 1.13 14.51 19.67
CA ALA A 85 2.01 14.13 18.58
C ALA A 85 1.36 13.09 17.64
N ILE A 86 0.68 12.08 18.20
CA ILE A 86 -0.01 11.06 17.43
C ILE A 86 -1.21 11.66 16.68
N ALA A 87 -2.00 12.50 17.34
CA ALA A 87 -3.15 13.16 16.73
C ALA A 87 -2.74 14.06 15.55
N LYS A 88 -1.59 14.74 15.65
CA LYS A 88 -1.07 15.57 14.57
C LYS A 88 -0.77 14.74 13.32
N VAL A 89 -0.09 13.61 13.46
CA VAL A 89 0.22 12.72 12.33
C VAL A 89 -1.07 12.22 11.67
N LYS A 90 -2.06 11.83 12.46
CA LYS A 90 -3.36 11.35 11.95
C LYS A 90 -4.16 12.45 11.25
N THR A 91 -4.11 13.67 11.76
CA THR A 91 -4.79 14.82 11.16
C THR A 91 -4.13 15.26 9.86
N ASP A 92 -2.79 15.24 9.80
CA ASP A 92 -2.02 15.60 8.62
C ASP A 92 -2.16 14.54 7.50
N ASN A 93 -2.49 13.30 7.85
CA ASN A 93 -2.61 12.17 6.94
C ASN A 93 -3.94 11.45 7.19
N PRO A 94 -5.07 12.03 6.79
CA PRO A 94 -6.39 11.47 7.11
C PRO A 94 -6.63 10.16 6.36
N LYS A 95 -7.36 9.27 7.01
CA LYS A 95 -7.88 8.05 6.38
C LYS A 95 -8.95 8.43 5.37
N PRO A 96 -8.87 7.93 4.11
CA PRO A 96 -9.88 8.20 3.10
C PRO A 96 -11.24 7.60 3.43
#